data_12159a861b1b7ca084e698326c1679c7
#
_entry.id   12159a861b1b7ca084e698326c1679c7
#
_cell.length_a   1.000
_cell.length_b   1.000
_cell.length_c   1.000
_cell.angle_alpha   90.00
_cell.angle_beta   90.00
_cell.angle_gamma   90.00
#
_symmetry.space_group_name_H-M   'P 1'
#
loop_
_entity.id
_entity.type
_entity.pdbx_description
1 polymer ?
#
loop_
_entity_poly.entity_id
_entity_poly.type
_entity_poly.pdbx_seq_one_letter_code
_entity_poly.pdbx_strand_id
1 'polypeptide(L)'
;MVNKETEPIFWTLFSAGGVVAALFLPAQLFLFGIAVPLGWVHAPAHAGMLELLQSPITRIYLFIVCSLPLFHFAHRFRYTLYDGLQIKHLNEMVFAGCYGVAIIGTLLAAYLVVTV
;
A
#
# COMPACT_ATOMS: atom_id res chain seq x y z
N MET A 1 2.41 -22.98 -8.48
CA MET A 1 0.99 -22.99 -8.14
C MET A 1 0.80 -22.44 -6.73
N VAL A 2 -0.23 -21.66 -6.52
CA VAL A 2 -0.49 -21.10 -5.19
C VAL A 2 -0.92 -22.21 -4.25
N ASN A 3 -0.22 -22.34 -3.12
CA ASN A 3 -0.52 -23.34 -2.12
C ASN A 3 -1.81 -22.98 -1.37
N LYS A 4 -2.65 -23.96 -1.10
CA LYS A 4 -3.90 -23.77 -0.32
C LYS A 4 -3.64 -23.22 1.09
N GLU A 5 -2.46 -23.48 1.64
CA GLU A 5 -2.07 -22.98 2.96
C GLU A 5 -1.76 -21.49 2.98
N THR A 6 -1.33 -20.92 1.83
CA THR A 6 -0.98 -19.50 1.73
C THR A 6 -2.15 -18.63 1.30
N GLU A 7 -3.19 -19.19 0.71
CA GLU A 7 -4.35 -18.45 0.22
C GLU A 7 -5.07 -17.66 1.34
N PRO A 8 -5.30 -18.21 2.55
CA PRO A 8 -5.88 -17.43 3.64
C PRO A 8 -5.04 -16.23 4.05
N ILE A 9 -3.71 -16.32 3.97
CA ILE A 9 -2.79 -15.22 4.28
C ILE A 9 -2.99 -14.08 3.29
N PHE A 10 -3.04 -14.38 1.99
CA PHE A 10 -3.27 -13.37 0.96
C PHE A 10 -4.66 -12.75 1.06
N TRP A 11 -5.68 -13.52 1.41
CA TRP A 11 -7.02 -13.00 1.66
C TRP A 11 -7.05 -12.04 2.84
N THR A 12 -6.34 -12.35 3.91
CA THR A 12 -6.22 -11.48 5.08
C THR A 12 -5.53 -10.17 4.71
N LEU A 13 -4.41 -10.26 3.98
CA LEU A 13 -3.69 -9.07 3.49
C LEU A 13 -4.55 -8.23 2.54
N PHE A 14 -5.31 -8.88 1.67
CA PHE A 14 -6.23 -8.20 0.77
C PHE A 14 -7.29 -7.43 1.54
N SER A 15 -7.94 -8.07 2.50
CA SER A 15 -8.99 -7.45 3.31
C SER A 15 -8.47 -6.31 4.15
N ALA A 16 -7.35 -6.53 4.86
CA ALA A 16 -6.72 -5.49 5.68
C ALA A 16 -6.26 -4.32 4.83
N GLY A 17 -5.67 -4.59 3.67
CA GLY A 17 -5.22 -3.55 2.74
C GLY A 17 -6.37 -2.70 2.21
N GLY A 18 -7.52 -3.32 1.91
CA GLY A 18 -8.71 -2.62 1.47
C GLY A 18 -9.29 -1.70 2.56
N VAL A 19 -9.36 -2.18 3.80
CA VAL A 19 -9.83 -1.38 4.94
C VAL A 19 -8.89 -0.20 5.18
N VAL A 20 -7.59 -0.42 5.23
CA VAL A 20 -6.58 0.64 5.41
C VAL A 20 -6.67 1.67 4.29
N ALA A 21 -6.74 1.22 3.04
CA ALA A 21 -6.87 2.11 1.89
C ALA A 21 -8.14 2.96 1.97
N ALA A 22 -9.27 2.34 2.28
CA ALA A 22 -10.56 3.03 2.33
C ALA A 22 -10.65 4.04 3.46
N LEU A 23 -10.02 3.78 4.61
CA LEU A 23 -10.08 4.65 5.77
C LEU A 23 -9.06 5.79 5.71
N PHE A 24 -7.84 5.51 5.30
CA PHE A 24 -6.72 6.45 5.47
C PHE A 24 -6.33 7.17 4.18
N LEU A 25 -6.37 6.53 3.02
CA LEU A 25 -5.93 7.18 1.78
C LEU A 25 -6.81 8.34 1.37
N PRO A 26 -8.15 8.24 1.39
CA PRO A 26 -8.98 9.39 1.04
C PRO A 26 -8.75 10.61 1.96
N ALA A 27 -8.56 10.37 3.26
CA ALA A 27 -8.30 11.45 4.21
C ALA A 27 -6.97 12.16 3.89
N GLN A 28 -5.93 11.40 3.59
CA GLN A 28 -4.62 11.97 3.22
C GLN A 28 -4.67 12.68 1.88
N LEU A 29 -5.33 12.10 0.89
CA LEU A 29 -5.51 12.73 -0.42
C LEU A 29 -6.28 14.05 -0.30
N PHE A 30 -7.32 14.07 0.51
CA PHE A 30 -8.07 15.30 0.77
C PHE A 30 -7.20 16.33 1.47
N LEU A 31 -6.50 15.94 2.52
CA LEU A 31 -5.67 16.85 3.32
C LEU A 31 -4.55 17.46 2.48
N PHE A 32 -3.72 16.64 1.85
CA PHE A 32 -2.54 17.10 1.13
C PHE A 32 -2.82 17.48 -0.32
N GLY A 33 -3.84 16.91 -0.93
CA GLY A 33 -4.21 17.20 -2.32
C GLY A 33 -5.16 18.36 -2.49
N ILE A 34 -5.95 18.70 -1.48
CA ILE A 34 -6.99 19.73 -1.56
C ILE A 34 -6.82 20.79 -0.47
N ALA A 35 -6.88 20.40 0.80
CA ALA A 35 -6.95 21.35 1.92
C ALA A 35 -5.67 22.19 2.05
N VAL A 36 -4.51 21.57 1.97
CA VAL A 36 -3.23 22.29 2.04
C VAL A 36 -3.02 23.19 0.82
N PRO A 37 -3.16 22.72 -0.43
CA PRO A 37 -2.99 23.60 -1.60
C PRO A 37 -3.96 24.77 -1.64
N LEU A 38 -5.19 24.59 -1.13
CA LEU A 38 -6.18 25.68 -1.09
C LEU A 38 -6.02 26.61 0.12
N GLY A 39 -5.05 26.36 0.98
CA GLY A 39 -4.80 27.20 2.15
C GLY A 39 -5.77 27.01 3.30
N TRP A 40 -6.59 25.96 3.28
CA TRP A 40 -7.52 25.65 4.38
C TRP A 40 -6.79 25.14 5.62
N VAL A 41 -5.68 24.47 5.41
CA VAL A 41 -4.82 23.93 6.46
C VAL A 41 -3.37 24.30 6.14
N HIS A 42 -2.61 24.72 7.13
CA HIS A 42 -1.20 24.99 6.96
C HIS A 42 -0.38 23.72 7.19
N ALA A 43 0.42 23.34 6.21
CA ALA A 43 1.37 22.25 6.39
C ALA A 43 2.48 22.71 7.35
N PRO A 44 3.03 21.81 8.18
CA PRO A 44 4.21 22.12 8.98
C PRO A 44 5.38 22.56 8.09
N ALA A 45 6.25 23.41 8.62
CA ALA A 45 7.52 23.72 7.97
C ALA A 45 8.35 22.42 7.81
N HIS A 46 9.35 22.45 6.94
CA HIS A 46 10.16 21.26 6.62
C HIS A 46 10.70 20.56 7.89
N ALA A 47 11.22 21.32 8.84
CA ALA A 47 11.75 20.74 10.08
C ALA A 47 10.67 20.03 10.91
N GLY A 48 9.48 20.63 11.03
CA GLY A 48 8.36 20.01 11.74
C GLY A 48 7.81 18.79 11.03
N MET A 49 7.78 18.80 9.69
CA MET A 49 7.38 17.63 8.91
C MET A 49 8.39 16.48 9.09
N LEU A 50 9.68 16.80 9.09
CA LEU A 50 10.74 15.81 9.29
C LEU A 50 10.65 15.19 10.69
N GLU A 51 10.44 15.99 11.72
CA GLU A 51 10.24 15.51 13.08
C GLU A 51 9.03 14.58 13.18
N LEU A 52 7.92 14.95 12.53
CA LEU A 52 6.73 14.10 12.46
C LEU A 52 7.03 12.76 11.79
N LEU A 53 7.75 12.77 10.66
CA LEU A 53 8.11 11.55 9.92
C LEU A 53 9.07 10.65 10.71
N GLN A 54 9.88 11.22 11.57
CA GLN A 54 10.83 10.47 12.40
C GLN A 54 10.18 9.88 13.65
N SER A 55 8.97 10.29 13.99
CA SER A 55 8.22 9.71 15.10
C SER A 55 7.97 8.23 14.89
N PRO A 56 8.18 7.36 15.91
CA PRO A 56 7.92 5.92 15.79
C PRO A 56 6.48 5.60 15.39
N ILE A 57 5.51 6.35 15.91
CA ILE A 57 4.08 6.15 15.58
C ILE A 57 3.85 6.46 14.10
N THR A 58 4.38 7.56 13.59
CA THR A 58 4.25 7.93 12.18
C THR A 58 4.92 6.91 11.27
N ARG A 59 6.09 6.41 11.65
CA ARG A 59 6.81 5.39 10.89
C ARG A 59 5.98 4.11 10.74
N ILE A 60 5.40 3.63 11.85
CA ILE A 60 4.52 2.45 11.83
C ILE A 60 3.30 2.73 10.96
N TYR A 61 2.66 3.88 11.13
CA TYR A 61 1.50 4.29 10.34
C TYR A 61 1.82 4.32 8.84
N LEU A 62 2.88 4.98 8.45
CA LEU A 62 3.28 5.09 7.04
C LEU A 62 3.63 3.73 6.45
N PHE A 63 4.32 2.88 7.20
CA PHE A 63 4.63 1.54 6.73
C PHE A 63 3.36 0.74 6.43
N ILE A 64 2.39 0.78 7.33
CA ILE A 64 1.10 0.09 7.17
C ILE A 64 0.34 0.66 5.97
N VAL A 65 0.22 1.97 5.88
CA VAL A 65 -0.52 2.65 4.80
C VAL A 65 0.14 2.46 3.44
N CYS A 66 1.45 2.30 3.39
CA CYS A 66 2.15 2.05 2.13
C CYS A 66 2.14 0.57 1.73
N SER A 67 2.25 -0.35 2.69
CA SER A 67 2.43 -1.77 2.40
C SER A 67 1.11 -2.53 2.19
N LEU A 68 0.15 -2.39 3.10
CA LEU A 68 -1.11 -3.15 3.02
C LEU A 68 -1.93 -2.84 1.76
N PRO A 69 -2.09 -1.58 1.32
CA PRO A 69 -2.77 -1.30 0.05
C PRO A 69 -2.07 -1.91 -1.17
N LEU A 70 -0.74 -2.08 -1.14
CA LEU A 70 -0.03 -2.75 -2.22
C LEU A 70 -0.47 -4.22 -2.36
N PHE A 71 -0.66 -4.93 -1.25
CA PHE A 71 -1.16 -6.30 -1.28
C PHE A 71 -2.62 -6.36 -1.73
N HIS A 72 -3.44 -5.41 -1.31
CA HIS A 72 -4.80 -5.28 -1.80
C HIS A 72 -4.82 -5.09 -3.33
N PHE A 73 -4.03 -4.15 -3.82
CA PHE A 73 -3.89 -3.87 -5.25
C PHE A 73 -3.38 -5.11 -6.00
N ALA A 74 -2.33 -5.75 -5.50
CA ALA A 74 -1.73 -6.93 -6.14
C ALA A 74 -2.74 -8.05 -6.29
N HIS A 75 -3.51 -8.34 -5.24
CA HIS A 75 -4.53 -9.38 -5.27
C HIS A 75 -5.64 -9.04 -6.26
N ARG A 76 -6.14 -7.80 -6.22
CA ARG A 76 -7.18 -7.35 -7.13
C ARG A 76 -6.71 -7.34 -8.59
N PHE A 77 -5.51 -6.82 -8.81
CA PHE A 77 -4.93 -6.73 -10.15
C PHE A 77 -4.67 -8.12 -10.76
N ARG A 78 -4.24 -9.06 -9.93
CA ARG A 78 -4.08 -10.46 -10.35
C ARG A 78 -5.36 -11.01 -10.99
N TYR A 79 -6.49 -10.88 -10.31
CA TYR A 79 -7.76 -11.37 -10.83
C TYR A 79 -8.26 -10.53 -12.00
N THR A 80 -8.00 -9.25 -12.01
CA THR A 80 -8.30 -8.39 -13.16
C THR A 80 -7.56 -8.86 -14.42
N LEU A 81 -6.30 -9.25 -14.28
CA LEU A 81 -5.53 -9.80 -15.40
C LEU A 81 -6.10 -11.13 -15.86
N TYR A 82 -6.50 -12.00 -14.93
CA TYR A 82 -7.11 -13.27 -15.30
C TYR A 82 -8.39 -13.11 -16.10
N ASP A 83 -9.26 -12.23 -15.66
CA ASP A 83 -10.57 -12.05 -16.26
C ASP A 83 -10.54 -11.11 -17.47
N GLY A 84 -9.77 -10.03 -17.39
CA GLY A 84 -9.69 -9.01 -18.45
C GLY A 84 -8.89 -9.47 -19.66
N LEU A 85 -7.71 -10.08 -19.45
CA LEU A 85 -6.84 -10.57 -20.52
C LEU A 85 -6.97 -12.06 -20.77
N GLN A 86 -7.74 -12.75 -19.95
CA GLN A 86 -7.96 -14.22 -20.02
C GLN A 86 -6.64 -15.01 -20.03
N ILE A 87 -5.70 -14.60 -19.17
CA ILE A 87 -4.36 -15.19 -19.09
C ILE A 87 -4.19 -16.11 -17.88
N LYS A 88 -5.27 -16.83 -17.51
CA LYS A 88 -5.20 -17.78 -16.38
C LYS A 88 -4.15 -18.86 -16.57
N HIS A 89 -3.82 -19.21 -17.82
CA HIS A 89 -2.75 -20.15 -18.14
C HIS A 89 -1.36 -19.66 -17.71
N LEU A 90 -1.20 -18.35 -17.48
CA LEU A 90 0.03 -17.73 -16.98
C LEU A 90 -0.05 -17.42 -15.48
N ASN A 91 -0.85 -18.19 -14.74
CA ASN A 91 -1.15 -17.94 -13.32
C ASN A 91 0.11 -17.72 -12.48
N GLU A 92 1.13 -18.53 -12.65
CA GLU A 92 2.37 -18.40 -11.86
C GLU A 92 3.14 -17.13 -12.18
N MET A 93 3.21 -16.74 -13.46
CA MET A 93 3.83 -15.48 -13.87
C MET A 93 3.08 -14.26 -13.31
N VAL A 94 1.75 -14.27 -13.43
CA VAL A 94 0.90 -13.20 -12.93
C VAL A 94 1.00 -13.10 -11.41
N PHE A 95 0.94 -14.23 -10.72
CA PHE A 95 1.10 -14.28 -9.27
C PHE A 95 2.46 -13.72 -8.84
N ALA A 96 3.53 -14.21 -9.44
CA ALA A 96 4.88 -13.76 -9.11
C ALA A 96 5.07 -12.26 -9.39
N GLY A 97 4.57 -11.76 -10.53
CA GLY A 97 4.65 -10.35 -10.88
C GLY A 97 3.88 -9.45 -9.92
N CYS A 98 2.62 -9.78 -9.64
CA CYS A 98 1.76 -8.96 -8.78
C CYS A 98 2.28 -8.91 -7.33
N TYR A 99 2.52 -10.06 -6.73
CA TYR A 99 3.00 -10.12 -5.35
C TYR A 99 4.47 -9.74 -5.23
N GLY A 100 5.26 -9.99 -6.28
CA GLY A 100 6.64 -9.51 -6.35
C GLY A 100 6.74 -7.99 -6.25
N VAL A 101 5.90 -7.27 -7.00
CA VAL A 101 5.81 -5.81 -6.92
C VAL A 101 5.37 -5.35 -5.53
N ALA A 102 4.38 -6.02 -4.93
CA ALA A 102 3.92 -5.70 -3.58
C ALA A 102 5.02 -5.90 -2.54
N ILE A 103 5.78 -6.99 -2.63
CA ILE A 103 6.89 -7.28 -1.72
C ILE A 103 8.01 -6.25 -1.89
N ILE A 104 8.40 -5.95 -3.12
CA ILE A 104 9.43 -4.94 -3.41
C ILE A 104 9.01 -3.58 -2.88
N GLY A 105 7.76 -3.18 -3.14
CA GLY A 105 7.21 -1.92 -2.62
C GLY A 105 7.18 -1.88 -1.10
N THR A 106 6.86 -2.99 -0.44
CA THR A 106 6.87 -3.10 1.01
C THR A 106 8.28 -2.98 1.58
N LEU A 107 9.27 -3.63 0.98
CA LEU A 107 10.67 -3.51 1.38
C LEU A 107 11.19 -2.09 1.17
N LEU A 108 10.82 -1.45 0.08
CA LEU A 108 11.16 -0.06 -0.17
C LEU A 108 10.53 0.87 0.86
N ALA A 109 9.26 0.65 1.21
CA ALA A 109 8.58 1.41 2.25
C ALA A 109 9.28 1.25 3.60
N ALA A 110 9.65 0.02 3.96
CA ALA A 110 10.39 -0.25 5.19
C ALA A 110 11.73 0.49 5.21
N TYR A 111 12.47 0.44 4.11
CA TYR A 111 13.73 1.16 3.97
C TYR A 111 13.55 2.66 4.15
N LEU A 112 12.57 3.25 3.48
CA LEU A 112 12.34 4.70 3.54
C LEU A 112 11.93 5.17 4.93
N VAL A 113 11.03 4.45 5.62
CA VAL A 113 10.58 4.86 6.95
C VAL A 113 11.66 4.69 8.01
N VAL A 114 12.63 3.81 7.81
CA VAL A 114 13.75 3.61 8.73
C VAL A 114 14.85 4.64 8.50
N THR A 115 15.07 5.05 7.24
CA THR A 115 16.20 5.94 6.87
C THR A 115 15.86 7.42 6.91
N VAL A 116 14.60 7.78 6.90
CA VAL A 116 14.15 9.20 7.00
C VAL A 116 14.40 9.82 8.43
#